data_63fb529b0f29a67dbcb0452ddcd5f700
#
_entry.id   63fb529b0f29a67dbcb0452ddcd5f700
#
_cell.length_a   1.000
_cell.length_b   1.000
_cell.length_c   1.000
_cell.angle_alpha   90.00
_cell.angle_beta   90.00
_cell.angle_gamma   90.00
#
_symmetry.space_group_name_H-M   'P 1'
#
loop_
_entity.id
_entity.type
_entity.pdbx_description
1 polymer ?
#
loop_
_entity_poly.entity_id
_entity_poly.type
_entity_poly.pdbx_seq_one_letter_code
_entity_poly.pdbx_strand_id
1 'polypeptide(L)'
;RNKYSVNARAAGRAVLVRAYADRIVVLLDGEKVADHPRSFKRDQVVYDPWHYLPVLMRKPGALRNGAPFKDWDLPAPLTVVREKLRRHADGDRQFVKILGRVPEDGIAAVAEACTEALAAGIASGDVVIAILARRRQPPVPASITTPNALRLKTEPVADCARYDNLRKRREAPPWNATN
;
A
#
# COMPACT_ATOMS: atom_id res chain seq x y z
N ARG A 1 -19.79 28.93 9.93
CA ARG A 1 -19.95 27.48 10.19
C ARG A 1 -18.63 26.76 9.90
N ASN A 2 -18.22 25.86 10.77
CA ASN A 2 -17.02 25.06 10.56
C ASN A 2 -17.36 23.81 9.75
N LYS A 3 -16.40 23.36 8.91
CA LYS A 3 -16.48 22.14 8.12
C LYS A 3 -15.38 21.18 8.61
N TYR A 4 -15.74 19.93 8.81
CA TYR A 4 -14.81 18.89 9.23
C TYR A 4 -14.83 17.76 8.20
N SER A 5 -13.66 17.29 7.80
CA SER A 5 -13.59 16.17 6.88
C SER A 5 -14.00 14.87 7.57
N VAL A 6 -14.53 13.94 6.79
CA VAL A 6 -14.81 12.57 7.23
C VAL A 6 -14.19 11.59 6.25
N ASN A 7 -13.96 10.35 6.68
CA ASN A 7 -13.46 9.32 5.78
C ASN A 7 -14.35 9.23 4.54
N ALA A 8 -13.74 9.18 3.35
CA ALA A 8 -14.42 9.21 2.06
C ALA A 8 -15.45 8.06 1.89
N ARG A 9 -15.36 6.98 2.67
CA ARG A 9 -16.36 5.89 2.70
C ARG A 9 -17.74 6.35 3.20
N ALA A 10 -17.80 7.47 3.93
CA ALA A 10 -19.05 8.04 4.43
C ALA A 10 -19.73 8.97 3.42
N ALA A 11 -19.13 9.23 2.26
CA ALA A 11 -19.71 10.12 1.26
C ALA A 11 -21.10 9.62 0.79
N GLY A 12 -22.09 10.50 0.83
CA GLY A 12 -23.47 10.19 0.44
C GLY A 12 -24.26 9.33 1.44
N ARG A 13 -23.71 9.05 2.63
CA ARG A 13 -24.34 8.25 3.68
C ARG A 13 -24.74 9.13 4.87
N ALA A 14 -25.78 8.72 5.58
CA ALA A 14 -26.17 9.37 6.83
C ALA A 14 -25.13 9.04 7.92
N VAL A 15 -24.72 10.05 8.67
CA VAL A 15 -23.73 9.93 9.74
C VAL A 15 -24.27 10.52 11.04
N LEU A 16 -23.86 9.96 12.16
CA LEU A 16 -24.14 10.52 13.48
C LEU A 16 -22.99 11.40 13.92
N VAL A 17 -23.27 12.67 14.21
CA VAL A 17 -22.28 13.63 14.71
C VAL A 17 -22.44 13.81 16.21
N ARG A 18 -21.38 13.56 16.97
CA ARG A 18 -21.27 13.82 18.40
C ARG A 18 -20.36 15.02 18.65
N ALA A 19 -20.90 16.10 19.15
CA ALA A 19 -20.13 17.29 19.50
C ALA A 19 -19.85 17.29 21.01
N TYR A 20 -18.56 17.16 21.35
CA TYR A 20 -18.06 17.29 22.71
C TYR A 20 -17.53 18.71 22.96
N ALA A 21 -17.09 18.99 24.17
CA ALA A 21 -16.51 20.29 24.52
C ALA A 21 -15.23 20.56 23.72
N ASP A 22 -14.38 19.56 23.51
CA ASP A 22 -13.04 19.62 22.95
C ASP A 22 -12.92 19.02 21.55
N ARG A 23 -13.89 18.19 21.11
CA ARG A 23 -13.79 17.43 19.85
C ARG A 23 -15.13 17.20 19.16
N ILE A 24 -15.04 16.89 17.87
CA ILE A 24 -16.15 16.46 17.03
C ILE A 24 -15.87 15.03 16.55
N VAL A 25 -16.74 14.09 16.93
CA VAL A 25 -16.66 12.70 16.50
C VAL A 25 -17.79 12.41 15.53
N VAL A 26 -17.45 11.77 14.40
CA VAL A 26 -18.44 11.36 13.40
C VAL A 26 -18.45 9.84 13.30
N LEU A 27 -19.66 9.29 13.37
CA LEU A 27 -19.89 7.84 13.31
C LEU A 27 -20.71 7.50 12.06
N LEU A 28 -20.32 6.42 11.40
CA LEU A 28 -21.05 5.78 10.33
C LEU A 28 -21.37 4.36 10.76
N ASP A 29 -22.66 3.99 10.87
CA ASP A 29 -23.10 2.66 11.32
C ASP A 29 -22.47 2.23 12.67
N GLY A 30 -22.25 3.19 13.57
CA GLY A 30 -21.60 2.95 14.87
C GLY A 30 -20.07 3.00 14.85
N GLU A 31 -19.41 2.92 13.70
CA GLU A 31 -17.96 3.03 13.57
C GLU A 31 -17.48 4.47 13.45
N LYS A 32 -16.39 4.80 14.13
CA LYS A 32 -15.77 6.12 14.04
C LYS A 32 -15.14 6.36 12.67
N VAL A 33 -15.62 7.39 11.96
CA VAL A 33 -15.12 7.79 10.63
C VAL A 33 -14.43 9.16 10.64
N ALA A 34 -14.51 9.90 11.74
CA ALA A 34 -13.72 11.09 11.99
C ALA A 34 -13.66 11.41 13.50
N ASP A 35 -12.55 12.02 13.91
CA ASP A 35 -12.32 12.53 15.25
C ASP A 35 -11.43 13.77 15.12
N HIS A 36 -12.00 14.95 15.28
CA HIS A 36 -11.30 16.22 15.11
C HIS A 36 -11.31 17.06 16.36
N PRO A 37 -10.25 17.79 16.66
CA PRO A 37 -10.31 18.86 17.64
C PRO A 37 -11.41 19.86 17.26
N ARG A 38 -12.22 20.25 18.22
CA ARG A 38 -13.27 21.23 18.00
C ARG A 38 -12.68 22.63 17.84
N SER A 39 -12.96 23.27 16.71
CA SER A 39 -12.60 24.67 16.51
C SER A 39 -13.74 25.58 16.93
N PHE A 40 -13.45 26.58 17.75
CA PHE A 40 -14.37 27.65 18.14
C PHE A 40 -14.26 28.88 17.24
N LYS A 41 -13.30 28.93 16.33
CA LYS A 41 -13.20 29.94 15.28
C LYS A 41 -14.31 29.71 14.26
N ARG A 42 -14.73 30.77 13.54
CA ARG A 42 -15.76 30.67 12.52
C ARG A 42 -15.15 30.35 11.15
N ASP A 43 -15.94 29.70 10.32
CA ASP A 43 -15.69 29.42 8.90
C ASP A 43 -14.38 28.67 8.63
N GLN A 44 -13.98 27.82 9.59
CA GLN A 44 -12.81 26.96 9.47
C GLN A 44 -13.15 25.70 8.66
N VAL A 45 -12.17 25.25 7.89
CA VAL A 45 -12.21 23.91 7.26
C VAL A 45 -11.08 23.10 7.87
N VAL A 46 -11.44 22.05 8.58
CA VAL A 46 -10.50 21.14 9.27
C VAL A 46 -10.41 19.86 8.45
N TYR A 47 -9.24 19.62 7.88
CA TYR A 47 -8.96 18.43 7.10
C TYR A 47 -8.15 17.44 7.91
N ASP A 48 -8.49 16.13 7.75
CA ASP A 48 -7.59 15.02 7.98
C ASP A 48 -7.28 14.42 6.60
N PRO A 49 -6.04 14.50 6.11
CA PRO A 49 -5.67 13.98 4.80
C PRO A 49 -5.94 12.49 4.63
N TRP A 50 -5.85 11.69 5.71
CA TRP A 50 -6.11 10.26 5.70
C TRP A 50 -7.55 9.92 5.32
N HIS A 51 -8.49 10.81 5.59
CA HIS A 51 -9.89 10.64 5.18
C HIS A 51 -10.05 10.53 3.65
N TYR A 52 -9.11 11.10 2.90
CA TYR A 52 -9.15 11.15 1.44
C TYR A 52 -8.30 10.06 0.76
N LEU A 53 -7.67 9.16 1.51
CA LEU A 53 -6.86 8.09 0.94
C LEU A 53 -7.60 7.25 -0.11
N PRO A 54 -8.89 6.84 0.07
CA PRO A 54 -9.63 6.12 -0.96
C PRO A 54 -9.85 6.94 -2.24
N VAL A 55 -9.91 8.26 -2.13
CA VAL A 55 -10.02 9.18 -3.28
C VAL A 55 -8.68 9.28 -4.00
N LEU A 56 -7.58 9.40 -3.24
CA LEU A 56 -6.21 9.42 -3.80
C LEU A 56 -5.89 8.15 -4.58
N MET A 57 -6.30 6.98 -4.08
CA MET A 57 -6.11 5.71 -4.79
C MET A 57 -6.73 5.71 -6.18
N ARG A 58 -7.84 6.44 -6.37
CA ARG A 58 -8.51 6.59 -7.67
C ARG A 58 -7.94 7.72 -8.51
N LYS A 59 -7.51 8.82 -7.86
CA LYS A 59 -7.02 10.06 -8.49
C LYS A 59 -5.72 10.52 -7.86
N PRO A 60 -4.59 9.84 -8.11
CA PRO A 60 -3.30 10.16 -7.48
C PRO A 60 -2.84 11.60 -7.70
N GLY A 61 -3.14 12.18 -8.85
CA GLY A 61 -2.78 13.58 -9.16
C GLY A 61 -3.41 14.63 -8.24
N ALA A 62 -4.48 14.27 -7.50
CA ALA A 62 -5.07 15.17 -6.50
C ALA A 62 -4.09 15.48 -5.34
N LEU A 63 -3.07 14.65 -5.15
CA LEU A 63 -2.02 14.85 -4.14
C LEU A 63 -1.27 16.17 -4.34
N ARG A 64 -1.14 16.66 -5.58
CA ARG A 64 -0.39 17.91 -5.90
C ARG A 64 -1.11 19.16 -5.46
N ASN A 65 -2.41 19.24 -5.72
CA ASN A 65 -3.17 20.48 -5.62
C ASN A 65 -4.36 20.41 -4.66
N GLY A 66 -4.65 19.24 -4.10
CA GLY A 66 -5.77 19.09 -3.18
C GLY A 66 -5.51 19.83 -1.86
N ALA A 67 -6.47 20.68 -1.45
CA ALA A 67 -6.37 21.45 -0.22
C ALA A 67 -6.03 20.60 1.03
N PRO A 68 -6.56 19.37 1.19
CA PRO A 68 -6.22 18.53 2.35
C PRO A 68 -4.76 18.10 2.43
N PHE A 69 -3.98 18.18 1.33
CA PHE A 69 -2.63 17.63 1.23
C PHE A 69 -1.51 18.68 1.23
N LYS A 70 -1.88 19.98 1.29
CA LYS A 70 -0.90 21.07 1.24
C LYS A 70 0.01 21.07 2.46
N ASP A 71 -0.57 20.92 3.64
CA ASP A 71 0.12 20.98 4.93
C ASP A 71 0.09 19.60 5.61
N TRP A 72 0.19 18.53 4.81
CA TRP A 72 0.16 17.18 5.34
C TRP A 72 1.46 16.87 6.08
N ASP A 73 1.36 16.77 7.39
CA ASP A 73 2.47 16.35 8.24
C ASP A 73 2.71 14.85 8.08
N LEU A 74 3.79 14.53 7.39
CA LEU A 74 4.23 13.15 7.15
C LEU A 74 5.61 12.95 7.78
N PRO A 75 5.91 11.72 8.26
CA PRO A 75 7.26 11.39 8.70
C PRO A 75 8.31 11.74 7.65
N ALA A 76 9.46 12.25 8.10
CA ALA A 76 10.53 12.74 7.23
C ALA A 76 10.91 11.78 6.08
N PRO A 77 11.04 10.44 6.29
CA PRO A 77 11.37 9.52 5.20
C PRO A 77 10.32 9.51 4.09
N LEU A 78 9.02 9.60 4.42
CA LEU A 78 7.96 9.67 3.42
C LEU A 78 8.03 10.97 2.63
N THR A 79 8.31 12.08 3.31
CA THR A 79 8.47 13.39 2.65
C THR A 79 9.62 13.36 1.66
N VAL A 80 10.77 12.79 2.03
CA VAL A 80 11.93 12.66 1.14
C VAL A 80 11.62 11.76 -0.06
N VAL A 81 10.96 10.61 0.16
CA VAL A 81 10.52 9.73 -0.94
C VAL A 81 9.56 10.46 -1.86
N ARG A 82 8.57 11.19 -1.32
CA ARG A 82 7.62 11.99 -2.10
C ARG A 82 8.34 12.99 -3.01
N GLU A 83 9.31 13.75 -2.48
CA GLU A 83 10.06 14.75 -3.25
C GLU A 83 10.89 14.10 -4.38
N LYS A 84 11.51 12.96 -4.13
CA LYS A 84 12.23 12.23 -5.16
C LYS A 84 11.29 11.69 -6.25
N LEU A 85 10.15 11.11 -5.86
CA LEU A 85 9.15 10.57 -6.78
C LEU A 85 8.48 11.65 -7.64
N ARG A 86 8.31 12.89 -7.13
CA ARG A 86 7.74 14.01 -7.92
C ARG A 86 8.46 14.28 -9.24
N ARG A 87 9.70 13.85 -9.37
CA ARG A 87 10.49 13.98 -10.61
C ARG A 87 10.09 12.98 -11.70
N HIS A 88 9.30 11.98 -11.36
CA HIS A 88 8.82 10.95 -12.28
C HIS A 88 7.38 11.22 -12.71
N ALA A 89 7.03 10.88 -13.95
CA ALA A 89 5.70 11.09 -14.49
C ALA A 89 4.59 10.36 -13.69
N ASP A 90 4.91 9.19 -13.16
CA ASP A 90 4.02 8.35 -12.34
C ASP A 90 4.26 8.47 -10.83
N GLY A 91 5.09 9.44 -10.41
CA GLY A 91 5.54 9.58 -9.02
C GLY A 91 4.40 9.71 -8.02
N ASP A 92 3.35 10.47 -8.35
CA ASP A 92 2.17 10.58 -7.47
C ASP A 92 1.46 9.22 -7.29
N ARG A 93 1.37 8.43 -8.37
CA ARG A 93 0.78 7.08 -8.32
C ARG A 93 1.61 6.16 -7.44
N GLN A 94 2.93 6.20 -7.57
CA GLN A 94 3.83 5.42 -6.73
C GLN A 94 3.72 5.82 -5.26
N PHE A 95 3.71 7.13 -4.98
CA PHE A 95 3.59 7.60 -3.61
C PHE A 95 2.25 7.26 -2.97
N VAL A 96 1.16 7.39 -3.72
CA VAL A 96 -0.18 6.98 -3.24
C VAL A 96 -0.26 5.48 -2.97
N LYS A 97 0.42 4.62 -3.74
CA LYS A 97 0.55 3.19 -3.44
C LYS A 97 1.25 2.96 -2.08
N ILE A 98 2.30 3.72 -1.77
CA ILE A 98 2.99 3.66 -0.47
C ILE A 98 2.01 4.06 0.65
N LEU A 99 1.31 5.18 0.51
CA LEU A 99 0.32 5.64 1.49
C LEU A 99 -0.80 4.61 1.71
N GLY A 100 -1.19 3.91 0.65
CA GLY A 100 -2.18 2.84 0.70
C GLY A 100 -1.79 1.65 1.59
N ARG A 101 -0.51 1.54 1.96
CA ARG A 101 -0.04 0.51 2.90
C ARG A 101 -0.20 0.91 4.37
N VAL A 102 -0.35 2.20 4.66
CA VAL A 102 -0.42 2.70 6.03
C VAL A 102 -1.57 2.12 6.86
N PRO A 103 -2.80 1.92 6.32
CA PRO A 103 -3.88 1.29 7.08
C PRO A 103 -3.57 -0.15 7.55
N GLU A 104 -2.74 -0.89 6.81
CA GLU A 104 -2.41 -2.28 7.12
C GLU A 104 -1.11 -2.40 7.93
N ASP A 105 -0.07 -1.66 7.54
CA ASP A 105 1.27 -1.77 8.11
C ASP A 105 1.54 -0.78 9.25
N GLY A 106 0.74 0.28 9.33
CA GLY A 106 0.99 1.42 10.20
C GLY A 106 2.04 2.38 9.61
N ILE A 107 1.90 3.66 9.99
CA ILE A 107 2.76 4.73 9.45
C ILE A 107 4.24 4.56 9.83
N ALA A 108 4.53 4.04 11.01
CA ALA A 108 5.88 3.80 11.49
C ALA A 108 6.61 2.76 10.62
N ALA A 109 5.99 1.62 10.35
CA ALA A 109 6.57 0.57 9.51
C ALA A 109 6.79 1.04 8.07
N VAL A 110 5.85 1.84 7.53
CA VAL A 110 6.00 2.42 6.19
C VAL A 110 7.15 3.44 6.17
N ALA A 111 7.30 4.27 7.22
CA ALA A 111 8.41 5.22 7.32
C ALA A 111 9.78 4.51 7.40
N GLU A 112 9.87 3.43 8.17
CA GLU A 112 11.08 2.60 8.24
C GLU A 112 11.42 1.95 6.89
N ALA A 113 10.41 1.44 6.17
CA ALA A 113 10.62 0.88 4.83
C ALA A 113 11.12 1.94 3.83
N CYS A 114 10.58 3.17 3.94
CA CYS A 114 11.08 4.31 3.17
C CYS A 114 12.54 4.63 3.52
N THR A 115 12.90 4.61 4.81
CA THR A 115 14.29 4.82 5.26
C THR A 115 15.24 3.79 4.67
N GLU A 116 14.85 2.52 4.70
CA GLU A 116 15.64 1.42 4.13
C GLU A 116 15.82 1.58 2.61
N ALA A 117 14.77 1.91 1.88
CA ALA A 117 14.85 2.17 0.45
C ALA A 117 15.76 3.36 0.12
N LEU A 118 15.67 4.44 0.90
CA LEU A 118 16.52 5.62 0.74
C LEU A 118 17.99 5.34 1.05
N ALA A 119 18.28 4.51 2.06
CA ALA A 119 19.64 4.07 2.40
C ALA A 119 20.27 3.26 1.26
N ALA A 120 19.46 2.49 0.52
CA ALA A 120 19.89 1.80 -0.70
C ALA A 120 19.96 2.73 -1.94
N GLY A 121 19.72 4.03 -1.78
CA GLY A 121 19.72 5.00 -2.89
C GLY A 121 18.49 4.94 -3.80
N ILE A 122 17.48 4.16 -3.46
CA ILE A 122 16.33 3.88 -4.31
C ILE A 122 15.07 4.60 -3.76
N ALA A 123 14.45 5.41 -4.60
CA ALA A 123 13.15 6.00 -4.33
C ALA A 123 12.12 5.42 -5.32
N SER A 124 11.53 4.29 -4.96
CA SER A 124 10.53 3.60 -5.78
C SER A 124 9.41 3.07 -4.90
N GLY A 125 8.16 3.27 -5.34
CA GLY A 125 6.99 2.74 -4.65
C GLY A 125 7.00 1.23 -4.54
N ASP A 126 7.41 0.55 -5.59
CA ASP A 126 7.43 -0.92 -5.64
C ASP A 126 8.51 -1.49 -4.72
N VAL A 127 9.67 -0.82 -4.59
CA VAL A 127 10.74 -1.22 -3.66
C VAL A 127 10.27 -1.07 -2.20
N VAL A 128 9.65 0.04 -1.84
CA VAL A 128 9.09 0.24 -0.48
C VAL A 128 8.06 -0.85 -0.16
N ILE A 129 7.17 -1.17 -1.09
CA ILE A 129 6.16 -2.22 -0.91
C ILE A 129 6.82 -3.60 -0.78
N ALA A 130 7.87 -3.89 -1.56
CA ALA A 130 8.62 -5.15 -1.46
C ALA A 130 9.32 -5.28 -0.09
N ILE A 131 9.89 -4.19 0.45
CA ILE A 131 10.47 -4.17 1.80
C ILE A 131 9.40 -4.51 2.85
N LEU A 132 8.22 -3.87 2.77
CA LEU A 132 7.11 -4.16 3.68
C LEU A 132 6.65 -5.61 3.58
N ALA A 133 6.51 -6.14 2.37
CA ALA A 133 6.14 -7.54 2.14
C ALA A 133 7.17 -8.51 2.74
N ARG A 134 8.48 -8.23 2.56
CA ARG A 134 9.56 -9.03 3.15
C ARG A 134 9.52 -9.02 4.67
N ARG A 135 9.24 -7.89 5.30
CA ARG A 135 9.15 -7.77 6.76
C ARG A 135 7.97 -8.54 7.37
N ARG A 136 6.93 -8.80 6.58
CA ARG A 136 5.79 -9.64 6.99
C ARG A 136 6.06 -11.13 6.86
N GLN A 137 7.06 -11.51 6.07
CA GLN A 137 7.39 -12.93 5.92
C GLN A 137 7.92 -13.48 7.22
N PRO A 138 7.50 -14.70 7.62
CA PRO A 138 8.09 -15.37 8.75
C PRO A 138 9.59 -15.57 8.51
N PRO A 139 10.41 -15.57 9.56
CA PRO A 139 11.84 -15.85 9.41
C PRO A 139 12.03 -17.16 8.67
N VAL A 140 13.02 -17.19 7.76
CA VAL A 140 13.37 -18.40 7.04
C VAL A 140 13.63 -19.50 8.10
N PRO A 141 12.93 -20.65 8.02
CA PRO A 141 13.12 -21.71 8.98
C PRO A 141 14.61 -22.11 9.01
N ALA A 142 15.12 -22.32 10.21
CA ALA A 142 16.49 -22.74 10.38
C ALA A 142 16.76 -24.00 9.53
N SER A 143 17.91 -24.03 8.85
CA SER A 143 18.31 -25.20 8.05
C SER A 143 18.27 -26.45 8.93
N ILE A 144 17.43 -27.40 8.55
CA ILE A 144 17.33 -28.68 9.24
C ILE A 144 18.57 -29.52 8.85
N THR A 145 19.40 -29.83 9.80
CA THR A 145 20.51 -30.78 9.56
C THR A 145 19.91 -32.17 9.41
N THR A 146 19.84 -32.65 8.16
CA THR A 146 19.31 -33.99 7.88
C THR A 146 20.24 -35.06 8.44
N PRO A 147 19.74 -35.97 9.28
CA PRO A 147 20.54 -37.14 9.75
C PRO A 147 21.09 -37.92 8.56
N ASN A 148 22.29 -38.52 8.71
CA ASN A 148 22.93 -39.24 7.60
C ASN A 148 22.06 -40.36 7.01
N ALA A 149 21.19 -40.98 7.81
CA ALA A 149 20.25 -42.00 7.34
C ALA A 149 19.21 -41.50 6.37
N LEU A 150 18.90 -40.16 6.38
CA LEU A 150 17.95 -39.52 5.51
C LEU A 150 18.61 -38.71 4.39
N ARG A 151 19.94 -38.71 4.30
CA ARG A 151 20.65 -38.09 3.20
C ARG A 151 20.45 -38.87 1.91
N LEU A 152 20.17 -38.19 0.84
CA LEU A 152 20.14 -38.84 -0.46
C LEU A 152 21.50 -39.43 -0.81
N LYS A 153 21.52 -40.70 -1.19
CA LYS A 153 22.75 -41.38 -1.63
C LYS A 153 23.25 -40.88 -2.98
N THR A 154 22.32 -40.30 -3.77
CA THR A 154 22.63 -39.75 -5.10
C THR A 154 21.99 -38.36 -5.19
N GLU A 155 22.76 -37.38 -5.59
CA GLU A 155 22.23 -36.04 -5.81
C GLU A 155 21.22 -36.05 -6.96
N PRO A 156 19.99 -35.54 -6.78
CA PRO A 156 19.02 -35.50 -7.87
C PRO A 156 19.48 -34.51 -8.94
N VAL A 157 19.81 -35.01 -10.12
CA VAL A 157 20.13 -34.20 -11.28
C VAL A 157 18.82 -33.84 -11.99
N ALA A 158 18.56 -32.54 -12.15
CA ALA A 158 17.39 -32.10 -12.88
C ALA A 158 17.55 -32.41 -14.39
N ASP A 159 16.80 -33.38 -14.88
CA ASP A 159 16.72 -33.69 -16.32
C ASP A 159 15.68 -32.76 -16.98
N CYS A 160 16.16 -31.59 -17.44
CA CYS A 160 15.32 -30.63 -18.13
C CYS A 160 14.87 -31.13 -19.52
N ALA A 161 15.61 -32.07 -20.15
CA ALA A 161 15.25 -32.65 -21.43
C ALA A 161 13.93 -33.45 -21.39
N ARG A 162 13.57 -33.96 -20.21
CA ARG A 162 12.28 -34.63 -19.98
C ARG A 162 11.08 -33.73 -20.31
N TYR A 163 11.21 -32.42 -20.14
CA TYR A 163 10.16 -31.46 -20.42
C TYR A 163 10.07 -31.05 -21.89
N ASP A 164 11.10 -31.27 -22.68
CA ASP A 164 11.10 -30.96 -24.11
C ASP A 164 10.13 -31.86 -24.89
N ASN A 165 9.83 -33.04 -24.38
CA ASN A 165 8.82 -33.93 -24.95
C ASN A 165 7.39 -33.40 -24.80
N LEU A 166 7.12 -32.51 -23.85
CA LEU A 166 5.82 -31.83 -23.71
C LEU A 166 5.56 -30.80 -24.81
N ARG A 167 6.62 -30.22 -25.36
CA ARG A 167 6.55 -29.30 -26.53
C ARG A 167 6.19 -30.03 -27.80
N LYS A 168 6.77 -31.20 -28.06
CA LYS A 168 6.52 -32.02 -29.27
C LYS A 168 5.10 -32.56 -29.37
N ARG A 169 4.37 -32.66 -28.23
CA ARG A 169 3.01 -33.19 -28.22
C ARG A 169 1.92 -32.18 -28.62
N ARG A 170 2.29 -30.90 -28.89
CA ARG A 170 1.35 -29.84 -29.30
C ARG A 170 1.18 -29.69 -30.82
N GLU A 171 1.93 -30.42 -31.61
CA GLU A 171 1.68 -30.57 -33.05
C GLU A 171 0.73 -31.76 -33.27
N ALA A 172 -0.52 -31.62 -32.83
CA ALA A 172 -1.56 -32.55 -33.29
C ALA A 172 -1.82 -32.28 -34.77
N PRO A 173 -1.90 -33.32 -35.62
CA PRO A 173 -2.14 -33.16 -37.05
C PRO A 173 -3.52 -32.49 -37.28
N PRO A 174 -3.65 -31.72 -38.38
CA PRO A 174 -4.93 -31.13 -38.73
C PRO A 174 -5.93 -32.28 -38.96
N TRP A 175 -7.00 -32.27 -38.18
CA TRP A 175 -8.09 -33.20 -38.41
C TRP A 175 -8.74 -32.88 -39.78
N ASN A 176 -8.57 -33.79 -40.69
CA ASN A 176 -9.19 -33.74 -42.01
C ASN A 176 -10.70 -33.70 -41.84
N ALA A 177 -11.30 -32.59 -42.23
CA ALA A 177 -12.72 -32.58 -42.59
C ALA A 177 -12.87 -33.40 -43.86
N THR A 178 -13.44 -34.59 -43.72
CA THR A 178 -13.91 -35.37 -44.87
C THR A 178 -15.40 -35.69 -44.66
N ASN A 179 -16.19 -35.16 -45.61
CA ASN A 179 -17.59 -35.37 -45.96
C ASN A 179 -18.66 -34.84 -45.03
#